data_f11460c9d27f524bdd8925124b252b39
#
_entry.id   f11460c9d27f524bdd8925124b252b39
#
_cell.length_a   1.000
_cell.length_b   1.000
_cell.length_c   1.000
_cell.angle_alpha   90.00
_cell.angle_beta   90.00
_cell.angle_gamma   90.00
#
_symmetry.space_group_name_H-M   'P 1'
#
loop_
_entity.id
_entity.type
_entity.pdbx_description
1 polymer ?
#
loop_
_entity_poly.entity_id
_entity_poly.type
_entity_poly.pdbx_seq_one_letter_code
_entity_poly.pdbx_strand_id
1 'polypeptide(L)'
;MNPREINTTALAYIGDAVYEIYVREHVLEASRKQAFGAHVDALHKKAVRYVRADGQAKALRRMMKEGFLAAEEEALVRRARNHKSASKPKNADAMDYKYATALEALIGYWYLTARSLSDADGAAMQFVDHEKQENEGITDASDMQDVLLADKAEVRMEEIIFKAFALIEKG
;
A
#
# COMPACT_ATOMS: atom_id res chain seq x y z
N MET A 1 -13.06 -3.01 -10.12
CA MET A 1 -13.49 -3.23 -8.70
C MET A 1 -13.40 -1.91 -7.95
N ASN A 2 -14.48 -1.41 -7.30
CA ASN A 2 -14.44 -0.10 -6.61
C ASN A 2 -13.83 -0.24 -5.19
N PRO A 3 -12.65 0.30 -4.92
CA PRO A 3 -11.98 0.16 -3.61
C PRO A 3 -12.77 0.80 -2.44
N ARG A 4 -13.65 1.77 -2.71
CA ARG A 4 -14.47 2.43 -1.69
C ARG A 4 -15.53 1.49 -1.09
N GLU A 5 -15.93 0.45 -1.82
CA GLU A 5 -16.94 -0.54 -1.42
C GLU A 5 -16.35 -1.74 -0.70
N ILE A 6 -15.02 -1.88 -0.72
CA ILE A 6 -14.31 -2.99 -0.08
C ILE A 6 -14.26 -2.75 1.44
N ASN A 7 -14.52 -3.80 2.20
CA ASN A 7 -14.41 -3.71 3.66
C ASN A 7 -12.94 -3.53 4.09
N THR A 8 -12.75 -2.85 5.21
CA THR A 8 -11.41 -2.48 5.70
C THR A 8 -10.52 -3.67 6.06
N THR A 9 -11.09 -4.83 6.39
CA THR A 9 -10.32 -6.04 6.67
C THR A 9 -9.74 -6.63 5.38
N ALA A 10 -10.52 -6.62 4.30
CA ALA A 10 -10.04 -7.08 2.99
C ALA A 10 -8.99 -6.10 2.41
N LEU A 11 -9.18 -4.80 2.61
CA LEU A 11 -8.15 -3.81 2.27
C LEU A 11 -6.86 -4.07 3.04
N ALA A 12 -6.93 -4.31 4.36
CA ALA A 12 -5.75 -4.61 5.18
C ALA A 12 -5.06 -5.90 4.73
N TYR A 13 -5.81 -6.94 4.40
CA TYR A 13 -5.25 -8.20 3.90
C TYR A 13 -4.39 -8.03 2.64
N ILE A 14 -4.84 -7.21 1.70
CA ILE A 14 -4.05 -6.89 0.50
C ILE A 14 -2.89 -5.95 0.84
N GLY A 15 -3.15 -4.93 1.66
CA GLY A 15 -2.15 -3.94 2.03
C GLY A 15 -0.97 -4.51 2.82
N ASP A 16 -1.20 -5.52 3.68
CA ASP A 16 -0.14 -6.27 4.37
C ASP A 16 0.81 -6.93 3.36
N ALA A 17 0.28 -7.64 2.37
CA ALA A 17 1.07 -8.29 1.33
C ALA A 17 1.88 -7.27 0.50
N VAL A 18 1.26 -6.16 0.10
CA VAL A 18 1.93 -5.08 -0.65
C VAL A 18 3.03 -4.46 0.21
N TYR A 19 2.73 -4.08 1.45
CA TYR A 19 3.70 -3.50 2.36
C TYR A 19 4.91 -4.41 2.59
N GLU A 20 4.67 -5.72 2.74
CA GLU A 20 5.75 -6.70 2.93
C GLU A 20 6.69 -6.78 1.72
N ILE A 21 6.19 -6.64 0.49
CA ILE A 21 7.02 -6.57 -0.73
C ILE A 21 7.96 -5.35 -0.64
N TYR A 22 7.43 -4.17 -0.39
CA TYR A 22 8.23 -2.94 -0.27
C TYR A 22 9.25 -3.01 0.88
N VAL A 23 8.89 -3.62 2.01
CA VAL A 23 9.84 -3.84 3.13
C VAL A 23 10.99 -4.74 2.69
N ARG A 24 10.72 -5.82 1.97
CA ARG A 24 11.76 -6.74 1.49
C ARG A 24 12.68 -6.08 0.48
N GLU A 25 12.14 -5.32 -0.45
CA GLU A 25 12.92 -4.54 -1.41
C GLU A 25 13.79 -3.49 -0.73
N HIS A 26 13.22 -2.73 0.21
CA HIS A 26 13.96 -1.74 1.00
C HIS A 26 15.14 -2.35 1.78
N VAL A 27 14.89 -3.46 2.47
CA VAL A 27 15.93 -4.17 3.24
C VAL A 27 16.99 -4.77 2.31
N LEU A 28 16.59 -5.32 1.16
CA LEU A 28 17.50 -5.87 0.16
C LEU A 28 18.41 -4.77 -0.41
N GLU A 29 17.84 -3.64 -0.81
CA GLU A 29 18.61 -2.51 -1.35
C GLU A 29 19.58 -1.92 -0.32
N ALA A 30 19.12 -1.74 0.92
CA ALA A 30 19.99 -1.29 2.02
C ALA A 30 21.15 -2.28 2.30
N SER A 31 20.95 -3.55 1.98
CA SER A 31 21.95 -4.60 2.18
C SER A 31 22.90 -4.77 0.98
N ARG A 32 22.52 -4.35 -0.24
CA ARG A 32 23.39 -4.39 -1.44
C ARG A 32 24.69 -3.61 -1.25
N LYS A 33 24.64 -2.51 -0.50
CA LYS A 33 25.80 -1.66 -0.21
C LYS A 33 26.78 -2.28 0.80
N GLN A 34 26.41 -3.35 1.48
CA GLN A 34 27.21 -3.99 2.55
C GLN A 34 27.91 -5.28 2.14
N ALA A 35 28.06 -5.54 0.83
CA ALA A 35 28.79 -6.68 0.26
C ALA A 35 27.99 -7.96 -0.05
N PHE A 36 28.45 -8.63 -1.06
CA PHE A 36 28.06 -9.92 -1.59
C PHE A 36 27.72 -10.95 -0.49
N GLY A 37 26.45 -11.34 -0.40
CA GLY A 37 26.06 -12.47 0.43
C GLY A 37 25.33 -12.15 1.73
N ALA A 38 24.38 -11.19 1.71
CA ALA A 38 23.46 -11.06 2.83
C ALA A 38 22.70 -12.40 3.01
N HIS A 39 22.98 -13.10 4.12
CA HIS A 39 22.22 -14.28 4.46
C HIS A 39 20.74 -13.91 4.63
N VAL A 40 19.83 -14.74 4.11
CA VAL A 40 18.38 -14.53 4.19
C VAL A 40 17.92 -14.24 5.61
N ASP A 41 18.50 -14.92 6.62
CA ASP A 41 18.21 -14.68 8.03
C ASP A 41 18.53 -13.26 8.49
N ALA A 42 19.61 -12.66 7.97
CA ALA A 42 19.97 -11.28 8.30
C ALA A 42 19.00 -10.27 7.66
N LEU A 43 18.52 -10.55 6.44
CA LEU A 43 17.48 -9.75 5.78
C LEU A 43 16.17 -9.85 6.54
N HIS A 44 15.77 -11.06 6.94
CA HIS A 44 14.56 -11.27 7.73
C HIS A 44 14.60 -10.51 9.07
N LYS A 45 15.70 -10.58 9.80
CA LYS A 45 15.87 -9.82 11.05
C LYS A 45 15.73 -8.30 10.85
N LYS A 46 16.24 -7.76 9.74
CA LYS A 46 16.07 -6.35 9.41
C LYS A 46 14.63 -6.01 9.05
N ALA A 47 13.94 -6.88 8.29
CA ALA A 47 12.56 -6.69 7.89
C ALA A 47 11.58 -6.65 9.08
N VAL A 48 11.82 -7.48 10.11
CA VAL A 48 10.97 -7.56 11.32
C VAL A 48 10.69 -6.19 11.95
N ARG A 49 11.65 -5.29 11.94
CA ARG A 49 11.49 -3.94 12.52
C ARG A 49 10.38 -3.14 11.81
N TYR A 50 10.17 -3.35 10.51
CA TYR A 50 9.17 -2.64 9.71
C TYR A 50 7.78 -3.29 9.78
N VAL A 51 7.73 -4.61 9.85
CA VAL A 51 6.46 -5.37 9.84
C VAL A 51 5.83 -5.55 11.23
N ARG A 52 6.51 -5.16 12.30
CA ARG A 52 5.95 -5.22 13.66
C ARG A 52 4.82 -4.22 13.84
N ALA A 53 3.76 -4.66 14.47
CA ALA A 53 2.57 -3.85 14.71
C ALA A 53 2.85 -2.55 15.50
N ASP A 54 3.78 -2.58 16.47
CA ASP A 54 4.15 -1.39 17.25
C ASP A 54 4.89 -0.35 16.39
N GLY A 55 5.74 -0.78 15.45
CA GLY A 55 6.43 0.11 14.50
C GLY A 55 5.45 0.77 13.54
N GLN A 56 4.61 -0.03 12.89
CA GLN A 56 3.56 0.45 11.97
C GLN A 56 2.57 1.39 12.68
N ALA A 57 2.14 1.04 13.89
CA ALA A 57 1.23 1.85 14.68
C ALA A 57 1.82 3.23 15.07
N LYS A 58 3.09 3.26 15.48
CA LYS A 58 3.80 4.52 15.79
C LYS A 58 3.93 5.39 14.53
N ALA A 59 4.29 4.79 13.39
CA ALA A 59 4.39 5.50 12.13
C ALA A 59 3.05 6.13 11.73
N LEU A 60 1.96 5.37 11.75
CA LEU A 60 0.64 5.90 11.39
C LEU A 60 0.16 7.01 12.33
N ARG A 61 0.31 6.85 13.65
CA ARG A 61 -0.03 7.90 14.62
C ARG A 61 0.77 9.18 14.37
N ARG A 62 2.03 9.04 13.99
CA ARG A 62 2.89 10.18 13.69
C ARG A 62 2.47 10.89 12.42
N MET A 63 2.13 10.15 11.35
CA MET A 63 1.57 10.70 10.11
C MET A 63 0.31 11.51 10.39
N MET A 64 -0.62 10.96 11.19
CA MET A 64 -1.85 11.67 11.58
C MET A 64 -1.55 12.96 12.37
N LYS A 65 -0.60 12.89 13.32
CA LYS A 65 -0.20 14.06 14.13
C LYS A 65 0.45 15.17 13.29
N GLU A 66 1.20 14.79 12.27
CA GLU A 66 1.88 15.72 11.36
C GLU A 66 0.96 16.28 10.27
N GLY A 67 -0.31 15.83 10.20
CA GLY A 67 -1.23 16.24 9.15
C GLY A 67 -0.81 15.74 7.75
N PHE A 68 -0.08 14.63 7.70
CA PHE A 68 0.41 14.05 6.43
C PHE A 68 -0.71 13.40 5.61
N LEU A 69 -1.74 12.90 6.29
CA LEU A 69 -2.88 12.23 5.66
C LEU A 69 -3.95 13.23 5.25
N ALA A 70 -4.53 13.03 4.07
CA ALA A 70 -5.72 13.76 3.64
C ALA A 70 -6.94 13.39 4.49
N ALA A 71 -7.97 14.24 4.51
CA ALA A 71 -9.17 14.03 5.32
C ALA A 71 -9.88 12.69 5.02
N GLU A 72 -9.90 12.28 3.75
CA GLU A 72 -10.50 11.01 3.32
C GLU A 72 -9.67 9.80 3.79
N GLU A 73 -8.35 9.91 3.77
CA GLU A 73 -7.42 8.90 4.27
C GLU A 73 -7.57 8.72 5.79
N GLU A 74 -7.65 9.82 6.53
CA GLU A 74 -7.92 9.77 7.96
C GLU A 74 -9.30 9.14 8.28
N ALA A 75 -10.31 9.40 7.46
CA ALA A 75 -11.63 8.78 7.62
C ALA A 75 -11.55 7.27 7.41
N LEU A 76 -10.79 6.80 6.41
CA LEU A 76 -10.52 5.38 6.18
C LEU A 76 -9.77 4.76 7.37
N VAL A 77 -8.70 5.39 7.83
CA VAL A 77 -7.91 4.96 8.98
C VAL A 77 -8.79 4.82 10.23
N ARG A 78 -9.64 5.83 10.52
CA ARG A 78 -10.58 5.77 11.66
C ARG A 78 -11.56 4.60 11.53
N ARG A 79 -12.09 4.35 10.33
CA ARG A 79 -13.02 3.25 10.06
C ARG A 79 -12.32 1.89 10.24
N ALA A 80 -11.12 1.70 9.71
CA ALA A 80 -10.34 0.48 9.84
C ALA A 80 -9.98 0.18 11.30
N ARG A 81 -9.44 1.17 12.02
CA ARG A 81 -9.09 1.05 13.44
C ARG A 81 -10.28 0.68 14.33
N ASN A 82 -11.46 1.19 14.00
CA ASN A 82 -12.68 0.97 14.81
C ASN A 82 -13.41 -0.32 14.42
N HIS A 83 -12.96 -1.02 13.39
CA HIS A 83 -13.55 -2.30 12.99
C HIS A 83 -13.42 -3.32 14.12
N LYS A 84 -14.53 -4.05 14.40
CA LYS A 84 -14.53 -5.13 15.40
C LYS A 84 -13.81 -6.34 14.82
N SER A 85 -12.57 -6.59 15.20
CA SER A 85 -11.87 -7.82 14.87
C SER A 85 -12.29 -8.96 15.78
N ALA A 86 -12.58 -10.12 15.22
CA ALA A 86 -12.88 -11.34 15.96
C ALA A 86 -11.63 -11.96 16.62
N SER A 87 -10.44 -11.63 16.11
CA SER A 87 -9.16 -12.13 16.63
C SER A 87 -8.45 -11.08 17.47
N LYS A 88 -8.06 -11.46 18.69
CA LYS A 88 -7.15 -10.67 19.52
C LYS A 88 -5.75 -11.28 19.40
N PRO A 89 -4.72 -10.52 19.00
CA PRO A 89 -3.35 -11.02 19.01
C PRO A 89 -2.93 -11.34 20.47
N LYS A 90 -2.34 -12.51 20.67
CA LYS A 90 -1.96 -12.99 22.02
C LYS A 90 -0.84 -12.17 22.65
N ASN A 91 -0.02 -11.46 21.86
CA ASN A 91 1.26 -10.87 22.31
C ASN A 91 1.48 -9.41 21.85
N ALA A 92 0.47 -8.72 21.31
CA ALA A 92 0.60 -7.32 20.90
C ALA A 92 -0.41 -6.45 21.66
N ASP A 93 -0.05 -5.18 21.88
CA ASP A 93 -1.01 -4.19 22.37
C ASP A 93 -2.18 -4.11 21.37
N ALA A 94 -3.40 -4.21 21.89
CA ALA A 94 -4.59 -4.24 21.05
C ALA A 94 -4.78 -2.96 20.23
N MET A 95 -4.27 -1.83 20.72
CA MET A 95 -4.33 -0.56 20.00
C MET A 95 -3.25 -0.49 18.92
N ASP A 96 -2.05 -1.00 19.17
CA ASP A 96 -1.01 -1.07 18.16
C ASP A 96 -1.43 -1.96 17.01
N TYR A 97 -2.02 -3.11 17.29
CA TYR A 97 -2.59 -3.99 16.26
C TYR A 97 -3.64 -3.26 15.40
N LYS A 98 -4.54 -2.51 16.01
CA LYS A 98 -5.58 -1.76 15.28
C LYS A 98 -5.00 -0.66 14.39
N TYR A 99 -3.95 0.03 14.84
CA TYR A 99 -3.29 1.05 14.03
C TYR A 99 -2.46 0.43 12.90
N ALA A 100 -1.79 -0.70 13.14
CA ALA A 100 -1.09 -1.45 12.10
C ALA A 100 -2.05 -1.89 11.00
N THR A 101 -3.16 -2.54 11.37
CA THR A 101 -4.22 -2.94 10.43
C THR A 101 -4.81 -1.74 9.67
N ALA A 102 -4.90 -0.57 10.32
CA ALA A 102 -5.39 0.63 9.65
C ALA A 102 -4.37 1.20 8.63
N LEU A 103 -3.07 1.09 8.89
CA LEU A 103 -2.03 1.43 7.91
C LEU A 103 -2.08 0.49 6.70
N GLU A 104 -2.19 -0.81 6.97
CA GLU A 104 -2.35 -1.82 5.92
C GLU A 104 -3.60 -1.56 5.08
N ALA A 105 -4.74 -1.25 5.71
CA ALA A 105 -5.96 -0.92 4.98
C ALA A 105 -5.82 0.32 4.09
N LEU A 106 -5.07 1.32 4.52
CA LEU A 106 -4.77 2.51 3.73
C LEU A 106 -3.90 2.19 2.52
N ILE A 107 -2.88 1.37 2.69
CA ILE A 107 -2.01 0.90 1.61
C ILE A 107 -2.81 0.07 0.61
N GLY A 108 -3.60 -0.89 1.08
CA GLY A 108 -4.45 -1.72 0.22
C GLY A 108 -5.49 -0.92 -0.56
N TYR A 109 -6.03 0.14 0.03
CA TYR A 109 -6.94 1.06 -0.67
C TYR A 109 -6.26 1.73 -1.87
N TRP A 110 -5.09 2.30 -1.69
CA TRP A 110 -4.37 2.97 -2.77
C TRP A 110 -3.86 2.00 -3.82
N TYR A 111 -3.37 0.83 -3.41
CA TYR A 111 -2.98 -0.24 -4.32
C TYR A 111 -4.12 -0.66 -5.24
N LEU A 112 -5.30 -0.95 -4.68
CA LEU A 112 -6.45 -1.37 -5.47
C LEU A 112 -7.03 -0.20 -6.29
N THR A 113 -6.87 1.04 -5.85
CA THR A 113 -7.24 2.22 -6.63
C THR A 113 -6.39 2.32 -7.89
N ALA A 114 -5.06 2.22 -7.78
CA ALA A 114 -4.16 2.21 -8.92
C ALA A 114 -4.50 1.07 -9.90
N ARG A 115 -4.67 -0.15 -9.37
CA ARG A 115 -5.01 -1.33 -10.18
C ARG A 115 -6.35 -1.22 -10.89
N SER A 116 -7.39 -0.72 -10.23
CA SER A 116 -8.73 -0.62 -10.83
C SER A 116 -8.78 0.39 -11.97
N LEU A 117 -7.95 1.40 -11.94
CA LEU A 117 -7.82 2.39 -13.03
C LEU A 117 -7.02 1.79 -14.20
N SER A 118 -5.91 1.10 -13.92
CA SER A 118 -5.11 0.42 -14.95
C SER A 118 -5.85 -0.72 -15.66
N ASP A 119 -6.71 -1.47 -14.93
CA ASP A 119 -7.50 -2.56 -15.52
C ASP A 119 -8.64 -2.02 -16.42
N ALA A 120 -9.12 -0.80 -16.20
CA ALA A 120 -10.10 -0.15 -17.07
C ALA A 120 -9.51 0.08 -18.47
N ASP A 121 -8.23 0.49 -18.55
CA ASP A 121 -7.52 0.65 -19.81
C ASP A 121 -7.22 -0.69 -20.51
N GLY A 122 -6.86 -1.74 -19.73
CA GLY A 122 -6.57 -3.07 -20.25
C GLY A 122 -7.80 -3.80 -20.83
N ALA A 123 -8.99 -3.52 -20.30
CA ALA A 123 -10.23 -4.09 -20.83
C ALA A 123 -10.62 -3.50 -22.19
N ALA A 124 -10.27 -2.23 -22.45
CA ALA A 124 -10.45 -1.59 -23.76
C ALA A 124 -9.51 -2.20 -24.82
N MET A 125 -8.34 -2.70 -24.41
CA MET A 125 -7.39 -3.34 -25.34
C MET A 125 -7.71 -4.80 -25.72
N GLN A 126 -8.54 -5.51 -24.96
CA GLN A 126 -8.85 -6.94 -25.22
C GLN A 126 -10.00 -7.18 -26.20
N PHE A 127 -10.70 -6.16 -26.68
CA PHE A 127 -11.76 -6.27 -27.68
C PHE A 127 -11.39 -5.80 -29.08
N VAL A 128 -10.10 -5.71 -29.40
CA VAL A 128 -9.67 -5.46 -30.78
C VAL A 128 -9.49 -6.81 -31.47
N ASP A 129 -10.52 -7.20 -32.21
CA ASP A 129 -10.56 -8.35 -33.09
C ASP A 129 -9.43 -8.28 -34.12
N HIS A 130 -8.75 -9.39 -34.41
CA HIS A 130 -7.54 -9.52 -35.20
C HIS A 130 -7.71 -9.26 -36.72
N GLU A 131 -8.62 -8.37 -37.11
CA GLU A 131 -8.78 -8.02 -38.54
C GLU A 131 -9.03 -6.50 -38.72
N LYS A 132 -8.04 -5.66 -38.47
CA LYS A 132 -7.76 -4.42 -39.19
C LYS A 132 -6.57 -3.69 -38.53
N GLN A 133 -5.39 -3.95 -39.05
CA GLN A 133 -4.28 -3.02 -38.93
C GLN A 133 -4.62 -1.76 -39.74
N GLU A 134 -4.81 -0.67 -39.04
CA GLU A 134 -4.37 0.67 -39.48
C GLU A 134 -4.59 1.65 -38.32
N ASN A 135 -3.48 2.16 -37.79
CA ASN A 135 -3.29 3.42 -37.06
C ASN A 135 -4.56 4.07 -36.43
N GLU A 136 -4.94 3.67 -35.21
CA GLU A 136 -5.60 4.58 -34.30
C GLU A 136 -4.85 4.57 -32.99
N GLY A 137 -4.00 5.60 -32.82
CA GLY A 137 -3.34 5.91 -31.57
C GLY A 137 -4.37 6.17 -30.48
N ILE A 138 -3.98 5.90 -29.24
CA ILE A 138 -4.70 6.23 -28.00
C ILE A 138 -5.26 7.65 -28.15
N THR A 139 -6.57 7.78 -28.35
CA THR A 139 -7.20 9.04 -28.74
C THR A 139 -8.43 9.42 -27.91
N ASP A 140 -8.66 8.84 -26.74
CA ASP A 140 -9.67 9.35 -25.83
C ASP A 140 -9.03 10.05 -24.64
N ALA A 141 -9.41 11.31 -24.42
CA ALA A 141 -8.95 12.10 -23.27
C ALA A 141 -9.32 11.46 -21.91
N SER A 142 -10.32 10.56 -21.90
CA SER A 142 -10.70 9.80 -20.73
C SER A 142 -9.65 8.75 -20.36
N ASP A 143 -9.10 8.04 -21.33
CA ASP A 143 -8.09 6.99 -21.12
C ASP A 143 -6.79 7.60 -20.54
N MET A 144 -6.36 8.76 -21.10
CA MET A 144 -5.22 9.50 -20.56
C MET A 144 -5.46 9.99 -19.13
N GLN A 145 -6.70 10.34 -18.79
CA GLN A 145 -7.04 10.79 -17.45
C GLN A 145 -7.01 9.66 -16.44
N ASP A 146 -7.45 8.46 -16.81
CA ASP A 146 -7.44 7.28 -15.95
C ASP A 146 -6.02 6.76 -15.71
N VAL A 147 -5.14 6.76 -16.73
CA VAL A 147 -3.70 6.48 -16.57
C VAL A 147 -3.06 7.45 -15.58
N LEU A 148 -3.31 8.75 -15.74
CA LEU A 148 -2.75 9.76 -14.84
C LEU A 148 -3.28 9.62 -13.40
N LEU A 149 -4.51 9.16 -13.22
CA LEU A 149 -5.08 8.91 -11.89
C LEU A 149 -4.52 7.62 -11.27
N ALA A 150 -4.26 6.58 -12.08
CA ALA A 150 -3.60 5.35 -11.63
C ALA A 150 -2.18 5.65 -11.13
N ASP A 151 -1.39 6.40 -11.90
CA ASP A 151 -0.04 6.82 -11.51
C ASP A 151 -0.06 7.64 -10.22
N LYS A 152 -1.01 8.56 -10.06
CA LYS A 152 -1.17 9.34 -8.82
C LYS A 152 -1.51 8.47 -7.62
N ALA A 153 -2.33 7.44 -7.81
CA ALA A 153 -2.70 6.52 -6.74
C ALA A 153 -1.50 5.66 -6.31
N GLU A 154 -0.69 5.20 -7.24
CA GLU A 154 0.53 4.45 -6.98
C GLU A 154 1.57 5.32 -6.25
N VAL A 155 1.84 6.52 -6.75
CA VAL A 155 2.73 7.48 -6.10
C VAL A 155 2.27 7.77 -4.66
N ARG A 156 0.96 7.96 -4.45
CA ARG A 156 0.45 8.22 -3.09
C ARG A 156 0.64 7.03 -2.16
N MET A 157 0.45 5.83 -2.65
CA MET A 157 0.73 4.59 -1.89
C MET A 157 2.20 4.54 -1.47
N GLU A 158 3.11 4.78 -2.41
CA GLU A 158 4.55 4.79 -2.15
C GLU A 158 4.96 5.86 -1.14
N GLU A 159 4.43 7.07 -1.26
CA GLU A 159 4.64 8.15 -0.29
C GLU A 159 4.29 7.71 1.15
N ILE A 160 3.17 7.01 1.32
CA ILE A 160 2.73 6.51 2.62
C ILE A 160 3.70 5.44 3.14
N ILE A 161 4.10 4.49 2.29
CA ILE A 161 5.01 3.40 2.65
C ILE A 161 6.39 3.97 3.04
N PHE A 162 6.98 4.81 2.20
CA PHE A 162 8.30 5.40 2.48
C PHE A 162 8.28 6.36 3.67
N LYS A 163 7.19 7.08 3.87
CA LYS A 163 7.00 7.86 5.10
C LYS A 163 6.97 6.97 6.33
N ALA A 164 6.30 5.80 6.27
CA ALA A 164 6.30 4.83 7.36
C ALA A 164 7.71 4.33 7.67
N PHE A 165 8.48 3.95 6.65
CA PHE A 165 9.88 3.51 6.82
C PHE A 165 10.72 4.58 7.50
N ALA A 166 10.69 5.81 7.00
CA ALA A 166 11.44 6.92 7.57
C ALA A 166 11.08 7.22 9.04
N LEU A 167 9.83 7.01 9.43
CA LEU A 167 9.39 7.20 10.81
C LEU A 167 9.80 6.04 11.72
N ILE A 168 9.79 4.81 11.21
CA ILE A 168 10.25 3.62 11.94
C ILE A 168 11.78 3.67 12.16
N GLU A 169 12.53 4.20 11.21
CA GLU A 169 13.98 4.33 11.31
C GLU A 169 14.44 5.38 12.33
N LYS A 170 13.62 6.41 12.56
CA LYS A 170 13.90 7.50 13.51
C LYS A 170 13.47 7.22 14.95
N GLY A 171 12.66 6.19 15.18
CA GLY A 171 12.12 5.81 16.49
C GLY A 171 12.80 4.63 17.09
#